data_8c4712cc2f1ee68b0ab6b241c5ce9763
#
_entry.id   8c4712cc2f1ee68b0ab6b241c5ce9763
#
_cell.length_a   1.000
_cell.length_b   1.000
_cell.length_c   1.000
_cell.angle_alpha   90.00
_cell.angle_beta   90.00
_cell.angle_gamma   90.00
#
_symmetry.space_group_name_H-M   'P 1'
#
loop_
_entity.id
_entity.type
_entity.pdbx_description
1 polymer ?
#
loop_
_entity_poly.entity_id
_entity_poly.type
_entity_poly.pdbx_seq_one_letter_code
_entity_poly.pdbx_strand_id
1 'polypeptide(L)'
;MEPTGPVAVDLFSGAGGLAEGLLKAGVQVAASIELHPQPALSHAFNHPETRVLAGDIRNLEAAKLDAAIRSRAGRAPVDVVVGGPPCQGFSSAGKKSVTDPRNSLFRHYVRVVEHLKPRMFLLENVPGFKSMYGGAVYAEALEAMHNLGYTTVDRIIHVKDLGVPQRRRRFVMVGWLPGAADPYEWPPITHAEVGGTAGLFDDLVEPLVTAGDALDDLSFLDPGYEATGYVDASISKFALDRRGSNTTLFNHLATRHRRKSADIIRRIAVGGSIRDIPVAERGTKKLTMRKLDPDAISNTVVALPDDILHYSQARILTVREMARLQSFDDDFVFLGKRTSGFVERRVDVPQYTQVGNAVPPLFAEALGRALVKSLGSVPGDLRNLELRRDRHKLVCGTSGFAGYELTPDAVNEIELTAVGGSLLPLPISEEAIPVLEQKPLRDWTSDANPRRGQWAPGVVAAEVPSWQSQPRGDTDH
;
A
#
# COMPACT_ATOMS: atom_id res chain seq x y z
N MET A 1 22.04 -16.81 10.61
CA MET A 1 22.86 -15.59 10.59
C MET A 1 22.36 -14.70 11.70
N GLU A 2 23.22 -14.06 12.45
CA GLU A 2 22.78 -13.02 13.36
C GLU A 2 22.28 -11.82 12.56
N PRO A 3 21.20 -11.14 13.03
CA PRO A 3 20.67 -9.98 12.34
C PRO A 3 21.74 -8.87 12.29
N THR A 4 21.89 -8.25 11.13
CA THR A 4 22.84 -7.14 10.94
C THR A 4 22.27 -5.79 11.33
N GLY A 5 20.99 -5.72 11.73
CA GLY A 5 20.27 -4.50 12.14
C GLY A 5 19.21 -4.78 13.21
N PRO A 6 18.47 -3.75 13.67
CA PRO A 6 17.40 -3.91 14.64
C PRO A 6 16.31 -4.87 14.12
N VAL A 7 15.70 -5.64 15.04
CA VAL A 7 14.67 -6.63 14.72
C VAL A 7 13.30 -6.08 15.07
N ALA A 8 12.36 -6.16 14.11
CA ALA A 8 10.98 -5.73 14.29
C ALA A 8 9.94 -6.85 14.07
N VAL A 9 8.77 -6.65 14.66
CA VAL A 9 7.53 -7.40 14.37
C VAL A 9 6.47 -6.42 13.90
N ASP A 10 5.82 -6.71 12.75
CA ASP A 10 4.79 -5.86 12.13
C ASP A 10 3.40 -6.45 12.33
N LEU A 11 2.54 -5.77 13.09
CA LEU A 11 1.19 -6.19 13.42
C LEU A 11 0.18 -5.47 12.53
N PHE A 12 -0.83 -6.21 12.03
CA PHE A 12 -1.83 -5.70 11.09
C PHE A 12 -1.18 -5.21 9.78
N SER A 13 -0.23 -5.99 9.29
CA SER A 13 0.77 -5.56 8.32
C SER A 13 0.23 -5.28 6.92
N GLY A 14 -1.00 -5.69 6.60
CA GLY A 14 -1.55 -5.57 5.25
C GLY A 14 -0.64 -6.22 4.20
N ALA A 15 -0.47 -5.55 3.07
CA ALA A 15 0.42 -6.01 2.01
C ALA A 15 1.92 -5.73 2.28
N GLY A 16 2.27 -5.12 3.43
CA GLY A 16 3.67 -4.92 3.82
C GLY A 16 4.25 -3.54 3.51
N GLY A 17 3.42 -2.49 3.35
CA GLY A 17 3.94 -1.14 3.09
C GLY A 17 4.78 -0.56 4.23
N LEU A 18 4.41 -0.84 5.49
CA LEU A 18 5.21 -0.46 6.66
C LEU A 18 6.53 -1.26 6.69
N ALA A 19 6.45 -2.57 6.50
CA ALA A 19 7.61 -3.45 6.42
C ALA A 19 8.58 -3.04 5.30
N GLU A 20 8.08 -2.67 4.10
CA GLU A 20 8.91 -2.19 2.98
C GLU A 20 9.76 -0.98 3.38
N GLY A 21 9.16 0.00 4.07
CA GLY A 21 9.90 1.17 4.53
C GLY A 21 10.89 0.87 5.66
N LEU A 22 10.51 0.00 6.60
CA LEU A 22 11.40 -0.43 7.68
C LEU A 22 12.63 -1.16 7.16
N LEU A 23 12.45 -2.08 6.20
CA LEU A 23 13.55 -2.79 5.55
C LEU A 23 14.50 -1.83 4.82
N LYS A 24 13.96 -0.80 4.14
CA LYS A 24 14.76 0.28 3.54
C LYS A 24 15.54 1.10 4.57
N ALA A 25 14.99 1.24 5.78
CA ALA A 25 15.66 1.90 6.90
C ALA A 25 16.71 1.00 7.59
N GLY A 26 16.85 -0.26 7.18
CA GLY A 26 17.78 -1.22 7.75
C GLY A 26 17.26 -1.92 9.01
N VAL A 27 15.93 -2.00 9.20
CA VAL A 27 15.26 -2.74 10.28
C VAL A 27 14.77 -4.06 9.75
N GLN A 28 15.20 -5.18 10.32
CA GLN A 28 14.74 -6.52 9.94
C GLN A 28 13.33 -6.77 10.47
N VAL A 29 12.36 -6.93 9.59
CA VAL A 29 11.01 -7.39 9.96
C VAL A 29 11.02 -8.92 10.03
N ALA A 30 11.23 -9.48 11.21
CA ALA A 30 11.37 -10.93 11.39
C ALA A 30 10.02 -11.66 11.26
N ALA A 31 8.94 -11.07 11.78
CA ALA A 31 7.61 -11.62 11.68
C ALA A 31 6.57 -10.53 11.40
N SER A 32 5.49 -10.89 10.71
CA SER A 32 4.33 -10.04 10.52
C SER A 32 3.03 -10.80 10.69
N ILE A 33 1.96 -10.09 11.07
CA ILE A 33 0.64 -10.67 11.27
C ILE A 33 -0.39 -9.93 10.42
N GLU A 34 -1.12 -10.65 9.57
CA GLU A 34 -2.20 -10.10 8.74
C GLU A 34 -3.42 -11.01 8.74
N LEU A 35 -4.60 -10.43 8.93
CA LEU A 35 -5.86 -11.18 9.00
C LEU A 35 -6.23 -11.83 7.68
N HIS A 36 -6.09 -11.08 6.59
CA HIS A 36 -6.59 -11.46 5.27
C HIS A 36 -5.53 -12.17 4.43
N PRO A 37 -5.85 -13.33 3.80
CA PRO A 37 -4.88 -14.12 3.07
C PRO A 37 -4.27 -13.40 1.86
N GLN A 38 -5.05 -12.58 1.12
CA GLN A 38 -4.54 -11.92 -0.08
C GLN A 38 -3.45 -10.87 0.23
N PRO A 39 -3.64 -9.89 1.15
CA PRO A 39 -2.55 -9.02 1.55
C PRO A 39 -1.42 -9.76 2.25
N ALA A 40 -1.70 -10.79 3.07
CA ALA A 40 -0.66 -11.63 3.67
C ALA A 40 0.22 -12.31 2.59
N LEU A 41 -0.40 -12.79 1.51
CA LEU A 41 0.31 -13.38 0.38
C LEU A 41 1.15 -12.34 -0.36
N SER A 42 0.61 -11.14 -0.62
CA SER A 42 1.39 -10.03 -1.21
C SER A 42 2.58 -9.66 -0.33
N HIS A 43 2.38 -9.60 0.99
CA HIS A 43 3.43 -9.33 1.95
C HIS A 43 4.54 -10.40 1.89
N ALA A 44 4.18 -11.67 2.04
CA ALA A 44 5.13 -12.77 2.03
C ALA A 44 5.89 -12.87 0.69
N PHE A 45 5.23 -12.58 -0.43
CA PHE A 45 5.82 -12.58 -1.76
C PHE A 45 6.93 -11.51 -1.90
N ASN A 46 6.66 -10.29 -1.45
CA ASN A 46 7.60 -9.17 -1.59
C ASN A 46 8.69 -9.16 -0.51
N HIS A 47 8.46 -9.82 0.64
CA HIS A 47 9.39 -9.83 1.77
C HIS A 47 9.76 -11.28 2.15
N PRO A 48 10.61 -11.95 1.35
CA PRO A 48 11.03 -13.33 1.62
C PRO A 48 11.79 -13.50 2.93
N GLU A 49 12.35 -12.43 3.45
CA GLU A 49 13.04 -12.34 4.73
C GLU A 49 12.12 -12.31 5.95
N THR A 50 10.81 -12.05 5.75
CA THR A 50 9.81 -11.97 6.82
C THR A 50 8.98 -13.24 6.92
N ARG A 51 8.75 -13.74 8.14
CA ARG A 51 7.78 -14.82 8.37
C ARG A 51 6.37 -14.22 8.54
N VAL A 52 5.51 -14.43 7.57
CA VAL A 52 4.12 -13.91 7.61
C VAL A 52 3.18 -14.92 8.26
N LEU A 53 2.51 -14.48 9.32
CA LEU A 53 1.45 -15.21 10.02
C LEU A 53 0.09 -14.70 9.52
N ALA A 54 -0.62 -15.52 8.74
CA ALA A 54 -1.94 -15.17 8.21
C ALA A 54 -3.06 -15.66 9.13
N GLY A 55 -3.91 -14.73 9.57
CA GLY A 55 -5.08 -15.00 10.38
C GLY A 55 -5.32 -13.98 11.49
N ASP A 56 -6.32 -14.27 12.32
CA ASP A 56 -6.78 -13.34 13.35
C ASP A 56 -5.80 -13.26 14.52
N ILE A 57 -5.30 -12.07 14.80
CA ILE A 57 -4.38 -11.78 15.91
C ILE A 57 -4.98 -12.16 17.28
N ARG A 58 -6.32 -12.22 17.40
CA ARG A 58 -7.00 -12.66 18.62
C ARG A 58 -6.68 -14.11 18.99
N ASN A 59 -6.40 -14.94 17.97
CA ASN A 59 -6.07 -16.35 18.07
C ASN A 59 -4.56 -16.60 18.05
N LEU A 60 -3.73 -15.54 18.01
CA LEU A 60 -2.27 -15.66 17.97
C LEU A 60 -1.73 -16.13 19.32
N GLU A 61 -1.15 -17.32 19.32
CA GLU A 61 -0.42 -17.88 20.46
C GLU A 61 1.01 -17.33 20.53
N ALA A 62 1.46 -17.00 21.73
CA ALA A 62 2.80 -16.46 21.96
C ALA A 62 3.90 -17.38 21.42
N ALA A 63 3.80 -18.70 21.66
CA ALA A 63 4.78 -19.68 21.18
C ALA A 63 4.91 -19.70 19.65
N LYS A 64 3.81 -19.46 18.92
CA LYS A 64 3.81 -19.40 17.46
C LYS A 64 4.51 -18.15 16.95
N LEU A 65 4.25 -16.99 17.60
CA LEU A 65 4.95 -15.75 17.28
C LEU A 65 6.46 -15.89 17.55
N ASP A 66 6.84 -16.43 18.70
CA ASP A 66 8.25 -16.66 19.06
C ASP A 66 8.94 -17.61 18.07
N ALA A 67 8.25 -18.64 17.59
CA ALA A 67 8.78 -19.55 16.58
C ALA A 67 8.99 -18.84 15.24
N ALA A 68 8.05 -17.98 14.83
CA ALA A 68 8.15 -17.18 13.63
C ALA A 68 9.36 -16.22 13.68
N ILE A 69 9.52 -15.49 14.79
CA ILE A 69 10.67 -14.60 15.01
C ILE A 69 11.99 -15.38 14.96
N ARG A 70 12.08 -16.49 15.72
CA ARG A 70 13.29 -17.32 15.74
C ARG A 70 13.67 -17.88 14.37
N SER A 71 12.70 -18.15 13.51
CA SER A 71 12.98 -18.68 12.18
C SER A 71 13.70 -17.69 11.25
N ARG A 72 13.64 -16.39 11.57
CA ARG A 72 14.24 -15.31 10.76
C ARG A 72 15.34 -14.54 11.47
N ALA A 73 15.20 -14.31 12.78
CA ALA A 73 16.14 -13.53 13.57
C ALA A 73 16.94 -14.39 14.60
N GLY A 74 16.80 -15.71 14.57
CA GLY A 74 17.50 -16.59 15.53
C GLY A 74 17.03 -16.32 16.97
N ARG A 75 17.97 -16.06 17.88
CA ARG A 75 17.70 -15.73 19.29
C ARG A 75 17.75 -14.24 19.59
N ALA A 76 17.88 -13.39 18.58
CA ALA A 76 17.93 -11.95 18.79
C ALA A 76 16.64 -11.45 19.47
N PRO A 77 16.75 -10.52 20.40
CA PRO A 77 15.56 -9.88 20.98
C PRO A 77 14.85 -9.05 19.89
N VAL A 78 13.55 -8.84 20.06
CA VAL A 78 12.81 -7.90 19.24
C VAL A 78 13.05 -6.49 19.76
N ASP A 79 13.61 -5.63 18.90
CA ASP A 79 13.88 -4.24 19.25
C ASP A 79 12.65 -3.36 19.13
N VAL A 80 11.79 -3.64 18.12
CA VAL A 80 10.63 -2.81 17.84
C VAL A 80 9.39 -3.64 17.53
N VAL A 81 8.26 -3.31 18.13
CA VAL A 81 6.93 -3.74 17.65
C VAL A 81 6.29 -2.57 16.92
N VAL A 82 5.91 -2.78 15.66
CA VAL A 82 5.21 -1.78 14.86
C VAL A 82 3.82 -2.28 14.48
N GLY A 83 2.92 -1.37 14.06
CA GLY A 83 1.65 -1.78 13.49
C GLY A 83 0.60 -0.69 13.45
N GLY A 84 -0.42 -0.92 12.61
CA GLY A 84 -1.57 -0.06 12.45
C GLY A 84 -2.87 -0.78 12.80
N PRO A 85 -3.26 -0.91 14.08
CA PRO A 85 -4.50 -1.58 14.45
C PRO A 85 -5.70 -0.90 13.77
N PRO A 86 -6.59 -1.67 13.09
CA PRO A 86 -7.65 -1.09 12.28
C PRO A 86 -8.65 -0.31 13.14
N CYS A 87 -8.92 0.93 12.71
CA CYS A 87 -9.88 1.84 13.31
C CYS A 87 -11.16 1.96 12.46
N GLN A 88 -11.72 0.86 11.97
CA GLN A 88 -12.90 0.94 11.08
C GLN A 88 -14.17 1.43 11.79
N GLY A 89 -14.27 1.31 13.11
CA GLY A 89 -15.24 2.04 13.93
C GLY A 89 -14.97 3.54 14.02
N PHE A 90 -13.78 4.00 13.59
CA PHE A 90 -13.23 5.34 13.78
C PHE A 90 -13.04 6.13 12.48
N SER A 91 -13.20 5.50 11.29
CA SER A 91 -13.07 6.23 10.03
C SER A 91 -14.32 7.06 9.75
N SER A 92 -14.15 8.22 9.10
CA SER A 92 -15.27 9.06 8.65
C SER A 92 -16.21 8.34 7.67
N ALA A 93 -15.80 7.21 7.11
CA ALA A 93 -16.58 6.38 6.19
C ALA A 93 -17.26 5.17 6.88
N GLY A 94 -17.01 4.91 8.20
CA GLY A 94 -17.56 3.80 8.94
C GLY A 94 -18.77 4.17 9.83
N LYS A 95 -19.62 3.18 10.17
CA LYS A 95 -20.64 3.34 11.21
C LYS A 95 -19.93 3.42 12.57
N LYS A 96 -20.00 4.58 13.22
CA LYS A 96 -19.42 4.82 14.55
C LYS A 96 -20.20 4.02 15.59
N SER A 97 -19.63 2.93 16.11
CA SER A 97 -20.21 2.15 17.22
C SER A 97 -19.16 1.94 18.31
N VAL A 98 -19.48 2.35 19.53
CA VAL A 98 -18.63 2.14 20.72
C VAL A 98 -18.41 0.65 21.00
N THR A 99 -19.39 -0.19 20.64
CA THR A 99 -19.35 -1.65 20.85
C THR A 99 -18.75 -2.43 19.69
N ASP A 100 -18.13 -1.77 18.69
CA ASP A 100 -17.48 -2.46 17.57
C ASP A 100 -16.31 -3.30 18.10
N PRO A 101 -16.32 -4.64 17.90
CA PRO A 101 -15.25 -5.52 18.41
C PRO A 101 -13.86 -5.20 17.83
N ARG A 102 -13.80 -4.41 16.76
CA ARG A 102 -12.53 -3.92 16.18
C ARG A 102 -11.88 -2.83 17.00
N ASN A 103 -12.64 -2.15 17.88
CA ASN A 103 -12.10 -1.17 18.82
C ASN A 103 -11.20 -1.81 19.87
N SER A 104 -11.30 -3.13 20.07
CA SER A 104 -10.45 -3.88 20.99
C SER A 104 -9.13 -4.37 20.36
N LEU A 105 -8.93 -4.21 19.04
CA LEU A 105 -7.74 -4.77 18.38
C LEU A 105 -6.44 -4.11 18.84
N PHE A 106 -6.47 -2.85 19.27
CA PHE A 106 -5.29 -2.22 19.87
C PHE A 106 -4.85 -2.92 21.16
N ARG A 107 -5.78 -3.56 21.95
CA ARG A 107 -5.44 -4.35 23.14
C ARG A 107 -4.61 -5.58 22.78
N HIS A 108 -4.83 -6.16 21.58
CA HIS A 108 -3.99 -7.25 21.10
C HIS A 108 -2.62 -6.75 20.64
N TYR A 109 -2.52 -5.51 20.16
CA TYR A 109 -1.23 -4.85 19.97
C TYR A 109 -0.48 -4.71 21.30
N VAL A 110 -1.14 -4.18 22.34
CA VAL A 110 -0.57 -4.07 23.71
C VAL A 110 -0.13 -5.43 24.24
N ARG A 111 -0.96 -6.47 24.09
CA ARG A 111 -0.62 -7.84 24.50
C ARG A 111 0.67 -8.37 23.87
N VAL A 112 0.90 -8.06 22.58
CA VAL A 112 2.14 -8.46 21.91
C VAL A 112 3.32 -7.63 22.40
N VAL A 113 3.16 -6.34 22.64
CA VAL A 113 4.19 -5.48 23.24
C VAL A 113 4.55 -6.00 24.66
N GLU A 114 3.56 -6.34 25.48
CA GLU A 114 3.76 -6.89 26.81
C GLU A 114 4.54 -8.23 26.77
N HIS A 115 4.21 -9.11 25.81
CA HIS A 115 4.87 -10.39 25.64
C HIS A 115 6.32 -10.25 25.19
N LEU A 116 6.58 -9.44 24.16
CA LEU A 116 7.90 -9.30 23.53
C LEU A 116 8.81 -8.32 24.28
N LYS A 117 8.25 -7.37 25.02
CA LYS A 117 8.97 -6.29 25.72
C LYS A 117 10.02 -5.62 24.86
N PRO A 118 9.64 -5.12 23.66
CA PRO A 118 10.58 -4.50 22.75
C PRO A 118 11.19 -3.24 23.38
N ARG A 119 12.37 -2.82 22.91
CA ARG A 119 12.98 -1.56 23.33
C ARG A 119 12.15 -0.35 22.96
N MET A 120 11.45 -0.44 21.79
CA MET A 120 10.57 0.60 21.26
C MET A 120 9.29 -0.02 20.68
N PHE A 121 8.25 0.81 20.54
CA PHE A 121 7.09 0.48 19.72
C PHE A 121 6.69 1.66 18.84
N LEU A 122 6.00 1.39 17.72
CA LEU A 122 5.41 2.38 16.83
C LEU A 122 3.98 1.96 16.47
N LEU A 123 3.00 2.79 16.82
CA LEU A 123 1.60 2.61 16.48
C LEU A 123 1.18 3.68 15.46
N GLU A 124 0.79 3.24 14.26
CA GLU A 124 0.25 4.10 13.20
C GLU A 124 -1.27 4.04 13.17
N ASN A 125 -1.91 5.18 12.86
CA ASN A 125 -3.35 5.21 12.71
C ASN A 125 -3.83 6.44 11.90
N VAL A 126 -5.15 6.53 11.69
CA VAL A 126 -5.78 7.74 11.13
C VAL A 126 -5.80 8.86 12.17
N PRO A 127 -5.81 10.16 11.75
CA PRO A 127 -5.83 11.30 12.70
C PRO A 127 -6.98 11.27 13.71
N GLY A 128 -8.12 10.67 13.32
CA GLY A 128 -9.28 10.52 14.20
C GLY A 128 -9.07 9.62 15.43
N PHE A 129 -8.01 8.82 15.47
CA PHE A 129 -7.68 7.96 16.61
C PHE A 129 -7.59 8.75 17.92
N LYS A 130 -7.00 9.96 17.87
CA LYS A 130 -6.78 10.81 19.06
C LYS A 130 -8.06 11.44 19.62
N SER A 131 -9.08 11.64 18.81
CA SER A 131 -10.28 12.44 19.19
C SER A 131 -11.57 11.63 19.26
N MET A 132 -11.60 10.42 18.71
CA MET A 132 -12.81 9.62 18.70
C MET A 132 -13.24 9.14 20.09
N TYR A 133 -14.56 9.03 20.25
CA TYR A 133 -15.17 8.72 21.55
C TYR A 133 -14.65 9.62 22.69
N GLY A 134 -14.47 10.92 22.39
CA GLY A 134 -13.94 11.88 23.36
C GLY A 134 -12.49 11.61 23.76
N GLY A 135 -11.73 10.84 22.96
CA GLY A 135 -10.35 10.49 23.26
C GLY A 135 -10.16 9.24 24.14
N ALA A 136 -11.23 8.53 24.50
CA ALA A 136 -11.18 7.41 25.43
C ALA A 136 -10.22 6.28 24.98
N VAL A 137 -10.25 5.90 23.67
CA VAL A 137 -9.37 4.84 23.14
C VAL A 137 -7.91 5.28 23.14
N TYR A 138 -7.65 6.54 22.82
CA TYR A 138 -6.30 7.11 22.89
C TYR A 138 -5.77 7.11 24.33
N ALA A 139 -6.59 7.54 25.29
CA ALA A 139 -6.23 7.56 26.71
C ALA A 139 -5.94 6.15 27.25
N GLU A 140 -6.79 5.14 26.88
CA GLU A 140 -6.57 3.74 27.23
C GLU A 140 -5.26 3.21 26.63
N ALA A 141 -4.94 3.57 25.38
CA ALA A 141 -3.69 3.15 24.75
C ALA A 141 -2.47 3.76 25.45
N LEU A 142 -2.51 5.05 25.80
CA LEU A 142 -1.45 5.73 26.55
C LEU A 142 -1.24 5.09 27.92
N GLU A 143 -2.31 4.90 28.68
CA GLU A 143 -2.27 4.30 30.00
C GLU A 143 -1.67 2.90 29.97
N ALA A 144 -2.12 2.06 29.02
CA ALA A 144 -1.59 0.71 28.85
C ALA A 144 -0.08 0.70 28.59
N MET A 145 0.41 1.57 27.70
CA MET A 145 1.85 1.66 27.40
C MET A 145 2.67 2.23 28.57
N HIS A 146 2.15 3.22 29.27
CA HIS A 146 2.81 3.76 30.48
C HIS A 146 2.90 2.72 31.58
N ASN A 147 1.84 1.92 31.78
CA ASN A 147 1.85 0.82 32.75
C ASN A 147 2.88 -0.27 32.43
N LEU A 148 3.24 -0.43 31.13
CA LEU A 148 4.34 -1.30 30.69
C LEU A 148 5.72 -0.62 30.79
N GLY A 149 5.80 0.63 31.26
CA GLY A 149 7.04 1.35 31.50
C GLY A 149 7.54 2.19 30.32
N TYR A 150 6.77 2.33 29.24
CA TYR A 150 7.18 3.13 28.07
C TYR A 150 6.97 4.62 28.32
N THR A 151 7.94 5.41 27.93
CA THR A 151 7.77 6.86 27.65
C THR A 151 7.27 7.01 26.23
N THR A 152 6.30 7.91 25.99
CA THR A 152 5.63 8.02 24.70
C THR A 152 5.62 9.43 24.15
N VAL A 153 5.69 9.56 22.82
CA VAL A 153 5.41 10.80 22.07
C VAL A 153 4.46 10.48 20.93
N ASP A 154 3.62 11.45 20.54
CA ASP A 154 2.73 11.29 19.40
C ASP A 154 2.68 12.54 18.51
N ARG A 155 2.38 12.32 17.23
CA ARG A 155 2.23 13.41 16.25
C ARG A 155 1.27 13.01 15.12
N ILE A 156 0.59 14.01 14.53
CA ILE A 156 -0.06 13.87 13.23
C ILE A 156 0.92 14.36 12.18
N ILE A 157 1.31 13.48 11.26
CA ILE A 157 2.30 13.74 10.22
C ILE A 157 1.59 13.84 8.86
N HIS A 158 1.98 14.81 8.05
CA HIS A 158 1.61 14.91 6.65
C HIS A 158 2.65 14.16 5.82
N VAL A 159 2.26 13.07 5.17
CA VAL A 159 3.23 12.23 4.44
C VAL A 159 3.87 12.95 3.25
N LYS A 160 3.24 14.01 2.72
CA LYS A 160 3.79 14.86 1.67
C LYS A 160 5.11 15.53 2.08
N ASP A 161 5.24 15.87 3.36
CA ASP A 161 6.42 16.51 3.91
C ASP A 161 7.65 15.57 3.95
N LEU A 162 7.44 14.28 3.63
CA LEU A 162 8.43 13.22 3.54
C LEU A 162 8.51 12.63 2.11
N GLY A 163 8.12 13.38 1.09
CA GLY A 163 8.26 13.01 -0.32
C GLY A 163 7.18 12.08 -0.89
N VAL A 164 6.10 11.81 -0.14
CA VAL A 164 4.98 11.03 -0.66
C VAL A 164 4.02 11.93 -1.44
N PRO A 165 3.70 11.66 -2.72
CA PRO A 165 2.95 12.57 -3.59
C PRO A 165 1.44 12.62 -3.30
N GLN A 166 1.02 12.73 -2.03
CA GLN A 166 -0.39 12.79 -1.66
C GLN A 166 -0.66 13.55 -0.35
N ARG A 167 -1.87 14.11 -0.24
CA ARG A 167 -2.35 14.86 0.95
C ARG A 167 -2.83 13.93 2.07
N ARG A 168 -2.06 12.88 2.39
CA ARG A 168 -2.40 11.92 3.44
C ARG A 168 -1.86 12.38 4.78
N ARG A 169 -2.66 12.25 5.84
CA ARG A 169 -2.24 12.51 7.22
C ARG A 169 -2.34 11.24 8.04
N ARG A 170 -1.38 11.03 8.93
CA ARG A 170 -1.37 9.88 9.83
C ARG A 170 -1.02 10.30 11.25
N PHE A 171 -1.74 9.72 12.19
CA PHE A 171 -1.37 9.73 13.59
C PHE A 171 -0.29 8.66 13.81
N VAL A 172 0.76 9.01 14.51
CA VAL A 172 1.82 8.09 14.93
C VAL A 172 2.09 8.31 16.41
N MET A 173 2.14 7.21 17.16
CA MET A 173 2.61 7.17 18.53
C MET A 173 3.85 6.29 18.58
N VAL A 174 4.92 6.79 19.16
CA VAL A 174 6.16 6.04 19.41
C VAL A 174 6.43 6.01 20.90
N GLY A 175 6.84 4.86 21.41
CA GLY A 175 7.29 4.71 22.78
C GLY A 175 8.62 3.99 22.85
N TRP A 176 9.36 4.28 23.91
CA TRP A 176 10.66 3.65 24.24
C TRP A 176 10.75 3.32 25.72
N LEU A 177 11.49 2.28 26.05
CA LEU A 177 11.85 1.95 27.44
C LEU A 177 13.04 2.81 27.86
N PRO A 178 12.91 3.63 28.91
CA PRO A 178 14.02 4.41 29.45
C PRO A 178 15.24 3.53 29.77
N GLY A 179 16.42 3.95 29.30
CA GLY A 179 17.66 3.20 29.48
C GLY A 179 17.91 2.06 28.47
N ALA A 180 16.89 1.66 27.68
CA ALA A 180 17.03 0.67 26.61
C ALA A 180 17.15 1.32 25.21
N ALA A 181 16.57 2.49 25.03
CA ALA A 181 16.71 3.30 23.83
C ALA A 181 16.73 4.78 24.21
N ASP A 182 17.30 5.62 23.33
CA ASP A 182 17.30 7.07 23.46
C ASP A 182 15.90 7.63 23.16
N PRO A 183 15.56 8.85 23.65
CA PRO A 183 14.33 9.53 23.31
C PRO A 183 14.12 9.60 21.79
N TYR A 184 12.90 9.30 21.34
CA TYR A 184 12.58 9.32 19.92
C TYR A 184 12.52 10.75 19.37
N GLU A 185 13.28 11.00 18.32
CA GLU A 185 13.25 12.25 17.55
C GLU A 185 12.50 12.04 16.25
N TRP A 186 11.54 12.92 15.95
CA TRP A 186 10.78 12.86 14.71
C TRP A 186 11.67 13.09 13.49
N PRO A 187 11.44 12.37 12.37
CA PRO A 187 12.17 12.61 11.14
C PRO A 187 12.02 14.08 10.69
N PRO A 188 13.08 14.71 10.15
CA PRO A 188 12.99 16.05 9.59
C PRO A 188 12.07 16.07 8.37
N ILE A 189 11.47 17.23 8.10
CA ILE A 189 10.76 17.51 6.85
C ILE A 189 11.79 17.53 5.72
N THR A 190 11.54 16.80 4.64
CA THR A 190 12.40 16.72 3.46
C THR A 190 11.83 17.42 2.24
N HIS A 191 10.53 17.70 2.23
CA HIS A 191 9.80 18.31 1.11
C HIS A 191 8.85 19.39 1.58
N ALA A 192 8.80 20.53 0.85
CA ALA A 192 7.88 21.64 1.15
C ALA A 192 7.38 22.34 -0.12
N GLU A 193 6.39 23.22 0.01
CA GLU A 193 5.94 24.09 -1.07
C GLU A 193 7.02 25.14 -1.36
N VAL A 194 7.45 25.27 -2.62
CA VAL A 194 8.43 26.28 -3.03
C VAL A 194 7.78 27.67 -2.95
N GLY A 195 8.48 28.63 -2.33
CA GLY A 195 8.00 30.02 -2.18
C GLY A 195 7.05 30.25 -1.01
N GLY A 196 6.87 29.28 -0.11
CA GLY A 196 6.23 29.49 1.19
C GLY A 196 7.12 30.33 2.14
N THR A 197 6.57 30.79 3.26
CA THR A 197 7.29 31.55 4.32
C THR A 197 8.29 30.69 5.11
N ALA A 198 8.84 29.64 4.51
CA ALA A 198 9.94 28.87 5.07
C ALA A 198 11.22 29.73 4.93
N GLY A 199 11.57 30.40 6.01
CA GLY A 199 12.80 31.21 6.05
C GLY A 199 14.05 30.36 5.89
N LEU A 200 15.21 30.95 6.08
CA LEU A 200 16.62 30.47 6.14
C LEU A 200 16.99 28.99 5.83
N PHE A 201 16.02 28.08 5.61
CA PHE A 201 16.21 26.63 5.39
C PHE A 201 15.65 26.15 4.04
N ASP A 202 15.20 27.04 3.14
CA ASP A 202 14.63 26.66 1.82
C ASP A 202 15.60 25.86 0.94
N ASP A 203 16.91 26.01 1.15
CA ASP A 203 17.96 25.26 0.42
C ASP A 203 18.12 23.80 0.89
N LEU A 204 17.44 23.38 1.97
CA LEU A 204 17.58 22.06 2.57
C LEU A 204 16.39 21.13 2.30
N VAL A 205 15.33 21.61 1.71
CA VAL A 205 14.12 20.83 1.42
C VAL A 205 13.85 20.79 -0.09
N GLU A 206 13.44 19.61 -0.57
CA GLU A 206 13.03 19.42 -1.97
C GLU A 206 11.60 19.93 -2.18
N PRO A 207 11.22 20.31 -3.43
CA PRO A 207 9.83 20.61 -3.76
C PRO A 207 8.90 19.42 -3.47
N LEU A 208 7.62 19.70 -3.19
CA LEU A 208 6.62 18.64 -3.06
C LEU A 208 6.52 17.86 -4.36
N VAL A 209 6.47 16.54 -4.26
CA VAL A 209 6.30 15.63 -5.41
C VAL A 209 4.87 15.73 -5.92
N THR A 210 4.70 16.06 -7.19
CA THR A 210 3.38 16.21 -7.84
C THR A 210 2.84 14.86 -8.35
N ALA A 211 1.57 14.84 -8.78
CA ALA A 211 1.00 13.66 -9.41
C ALA A 211 1.64 13.37 -10.77
N GLY A 212 2.07 14.40 -11.51
CA GLY A 212 2.83 14.27 -12.75
C GLY A 212 4.19 13.63 -12.51
N ASP A 213 4.95 14.12 -11.50
CA ASP A 213 6.23 13.51 -11.11
C ASP A 213 6.10 12.01 -10.81
N ALA A 214 4.98 11.60 -10.24
CA ALA A 214 4.76 10.20 -9.89
C ALA A 214 4.26 9.33 -11.03
N LEU A 215 3.58 9.90 -12.05
CA LEU A 215 2.76 9.11 -12.99
C LEU A 215 3.03 9.36 -14.47
N ASP A 216 3.74 10.42 -14.88
CA ASP A 216 3.87 10.80 -16.30
C ASP A 216 4.49 9.68 -17.15
N ASP A 217 5.45 8.94 -16.61
CA ASP A 217 6.07 7.79 -17.28
C ASP A 217 5.15 6.56 -17.40
N LEU A 218 4.02 6.53 -16.69
CA LEU A 218 2.99 5.49 -16.72
C LEU A 218 1.71 5.91 -17.46
N SER A 219 1.54 7.21 -17.74
CA SER A 219 0.31 7.80 -18.26
C SER A 219 -0.02 7.44 -19.71
N PHE A 220 0.85 6.71 -20.39
CA PHE A 220 0.71 6.29 -21.77
C PHE A 220 -0.41 5.27 -22.01
N LEU A 221 -0.83 4.54 -20.99
CA LEU A 221 -1.70 3.37 -21.08
C LEU A 221 -3.16 3.75 -21.33
N ASP A 222 -3.70 3.36 -22.48
CA ASP A 222 -5.09 3.59 -22.84
C ASP A 222 -6.06 2.68 -22.03
N PRO A 223 -7.34 3.09 -21.87
CA PRO A 223 -8.34 2.28 -21.16
C PRO A 223 -8.53 0.89 -21.78
N GLY A 224 -8.43 -0.16 -20.97
CA GLY A 224 -8.62 -1.55 -21.38
C GLY A 224 -7.36 -2.26 -21.83
N TYR A 225 -6.19 -1.65 -21.66
CA TYR A 225 -4.90 -2.26 -21.98
C TYR A 225 -4.07 -2.51 -20.73
N GLU A 226 -3.12 -3.43 -20.84
CA GLU A 226 -2.11 -3.73 -19.85
C GLU A 226 -0.72 -3.44 -20.41
N ALA A 227 0.17 -2.93 -19.58
CA ALA A 227 1.58 -2.78 -19.90
C ALA A 227 2.44 -3.52 -18.91
N THR A 228 3.39 -4.29 -19.43
CA THR A 228 4.42 -5.02 -18.68
C THR A 228 5.81 -4.42 -18.84
N GLY A 229 5.94 -3.34 -19.59
CA GLY A 229 7.17 -2.58 -19.81
C GLY A 229 6.93 -1.07 -19.76
N TYR A 230 8.01 -0.32 -19.77
CA TYR A 230 8.01 1.14 -19.74
C TYR A 230 8.16 1.72 -21.14
N VAL A 231 7.78 2.98 -21.29
CA VAL A 231 8.06 3.76 -22.50
C VAL A 231 9.26 4.68 -22.26
N ASP A 232 9.97 5.03 -23.34
CA ASP A 232 10.97 6.09 -23.31
C ASP A 232 10.26 7.45 -23.21
N ALA A 233 10.20 7.99 -22.01
CA ALA A 233 9.65 9.29 -21.71
C ALA A 233 10.58 10.03 -20.75
N SER A 234 10.46 11.34 -20.69
CA SER A 234 11.10 12.11 -19.63
C SER A 234 10.54 11.62 -18.29
N ILE A 235 11.43 11.23 -17.40
CA ILE A 235 11.09 10.64 -16.10
C ILE A 235 11.59 11.56 -14.99
N SER A 236 10.72 11.84 -14.01
CA SER A 236 11.09 12.58 -12.81
C SER A 236 12.07 11.80 -11.94
N LYS A 237 12.79 12.50 -11.06
CA LYS A 237 13.65 11.85 -10.05
C LYS A 237 12.83 10.87 -9.19
N PHE A 238 11.63 11.27 -8.76
CA PHE A 238 10.75 10.42 -7.96
C PHE A 238 10.39 9.12 -8.69
N ALA A 239 9.96 9.21 -9.95
CA ALA A 239 9.59 8.04 -10.76
C ALA A 239 10.81 7.16 -11.04
N LEU A 240 11.99 7.76 -11.31
CA LEU A 240 13.24 7.05 -11.50
C LEU A 240 13.64 6.24 -10.26
N ASP A 241 13.55 6.85 -9.08
CA ASP A 241 13.84 6.20 -7.79
C ASP A 241 12.87 5.03 -7.50
N ARG A 242 11.59 5.16 -7.88
CA ARG A 242 10.58 4.07 -7.71
C ARG A 242 10.77 2.95 -8.72
N ARG A 243 11.15 3.28 -9.95
CA ARG A 243 11.47 2.31 -10.99
C ARG A 243 12.76 1.54 -10.67
N GLY A 244 13.79 2.21 -10.17
CA GLY A 244 15.10 1.63 -9.90
C GLY A 244 15.66 0.94 -11.14
N SER A 245 16.21 -0.28 -10.97
CA SER A 245 16.69 -1.13 -12.05
C SER A 245 15.62 -2.10 -12.60
N ASN A 246 14.35 -1.90 -12.23
CA ASN A 246 13.27 -2.78 -12.66
C ASN A 246 12.94 -2.57 -14.15
N THR A 247 12.84 -3.65 -14.89
CA THR A 247 12.49 -3.64 -16.33
C THR A 247 11.07 -4.14 -16.58
N THR A 248 10.48 -4.82 -15.62
CA THR A 248 9.13 -5.38 -15.70
C THR A 248 8.17 -4.53 -14.89
N LEU A 249 7.05 -4.19 -15.50
CA LEU A 249 5.99 -3.39 -14.88
C LEU A 249 4.82 -4.30 -14.48
N PHE A 250 4.53 -4.39 -13.18
CA PHE A 250 3.43 -5.18 -12.63
C PHE A 250 2.25 -4.32 -12.22
N ASN A 251 1.05 -4.89 -12.21
CA ASN A 251 -0.18 -4.26 -11.75
C ASN A 251 -0.60 -3.03 -12.58
N HIS A 252 -0.13 -2.90 -13.82
CA HIS A 252 -0.42 -1.75 -14.69
C HIS A 252 -1.44 -2.13 -15.77
N LEU A 253 -2.64 -2.52 -15.34
CA LEU A 253 -3.80 -2.84 -16.17
C LEU A 253 -4.86 -1.74 -16.05
N ALA A 254 -5.14 -1.03 -17.16
CA ALA A 254 -6.11 0.05 -17.22
C ALA A 254 -7.56 -0.46 -17.32
N THR A 255 -8.45 0.10 -16.51
CA THR A 255 -9.87 -0.24 -16.56
C THR A 255 -10.54 0.30 -17.81
N ARG A 256 -11.22 -0.57 -18.57
CA ARG A 256 -12.13 -0.15 -19.64
C ARG A 256 -13.49 0.20 -19.06
N HIS A 257 -13.80 1.49 -19.01
CA HIS A 257 -15.10 1.96 -18.54
C HIS A 257 -16.17 1.84 -19.60
N ARG A 258 -17.43 1.64 -19.18
CA ARG A 258 -18.58 1.78 -20.06
C ARG A 258 -18.65 3.22 -20.56
N ARG A 259 -19.18 3.43 -21.80
CA ARG A 259 -19.26 4.76 -22.45
C ARG A 259 -19.80 5.85 -21.51
N LYS A 260 -20.93 5.59 -20.83
CA LYS A 260 -21.52 6.54 -19.88
C LYS A 260 -20.56 6.96 -18.77
N SER A 261 -19.81 6.02 -18.18
CA SER A 261 -18.84 6.32 -17.13
C SER A 261 -17.64 7.09 -17.68
N ALA A 262 -17.14 6.72 -18.85
CA ALA A 262 -16.05 7.43 -19.51
C ALA A 262 -16.44 8.88 -19.86
N ASP A 263 -17.69 9.11 -20.30
CA ASP A 263 -18.20 10.46 -20.61
C ASP A 263 -18.33 11.33 -19.35
N ILE A 264 -18.71 10.73 -18.20
CA ILE A 264 -18.69 11.43 -16.90
C ILE A 264 -17.25 11.84 -16.56
N ILE A 265 -16.29 10.93 -16.67
CA ILE A 265 -14.89 11.19 -16.36
C ILE A 265 -14.32 12.30 -17.26
N ARG A 266 -14.66 12.33 -18.56
CA ARG A 266 -14.19 13.38 -19.49
C ARG A 266 -14.68 14.77 -19.10
N ARG A 267 -15.91 14.87 -18.58
CA ARG A 267 -16.52 16.15 -18.18
C ARG A 267 -15.95 16.75 -16.91
N ILE A 268 -15.31 15.94 -16.06
CA ILE A 268 -14.62 16.47 -14.88
C ILE A 268 -13.33 17.13 -15.35
N ALA A 269 -13.15 18.41 -15.03
CA ALA A 269 -11.95 19.16 -15.36
C ALA A 269 -10.71 18.59 -14.64
N VAL A 270 -9.52 18.79 -15.18
CA VAL A 270 -8.25 18.48 -14.51
C VAL A 270 -8.19 19.24 -13.18
N GLY A 271 -7.82 18.57 -12.10
CA GLY A 271 -7.86 19.13 -10.73
C GLY A 271 -9.27 19.23 -10.13
N GLY A 272 -10.33 19.02 -10.92
CA GLY A 272 -11.72 19.19 -10.50
C GLY A 272 -12.36 17.95 -9.89
N SER A 273 -13.64 18.07 -9.59
CA SER A 273 -14.46 17.09 -8.89
C SER A 273 -15.79 16.88 -9.62
N ILE A 274 -16.41 15.73 -9.43
CA ILE A 274 -17.79 15.48 -9.88
C ILE A 274 -18.78 16.51 -9.31
N ARG A 275 -18.46 17.14 -8.19
CA ARG A 275 -19.32 18.16 -7.55
C ARG A 275 -19.36 19.47 -8.35
N ASP A 276 -18.37 19.73 -9.19
CA ASP A 276 -18.28 20.92 -10.03
C ASP A 276 -19.23 20.81 -11.24
N ILE A 277 -19.75 19.61 -11.53
CA ILE A 277 -20.77 19.37 -12.57
C ILE A 277 -22.16 19.60 -11.96
N PRO A 278 -23.07 20.32 -12.64
CA PRO A 278 -24.44 20.53 -12.20
C PRO A 278 -25.16 19.21 -11.87
N VAL A 279 -25.97 19.17 -10.82
CA VAL A 279 -26.60 17.94 -10.31
C VAL A 279 -27.37 17.18 -11.40
N ALA A 280 -28.11 17.90 -12.26
CA ALA A 280 -28.89 17.33 -13.34
C ALA A 280 -28.03 16.61 -14.41
N GLU A 281 -26.75 16.99 -14.51
CA GLU A 281 -25.84 16.49 -15.54
C GLU A 281 -24.85 15.44 -15.03
N ARG A 282 -24.73 15.22 -13.71
CA ARG A 282 -23.74 14.31 -13.12
C ARG A 282 -23.88 12.88 -13.62
N GLY A 283 -25.09 12.40 -13.85
CA GLY A 283 -25.35 11.03 -14.31
C GLY A 283 -24.92 9.92 -13.34
N THR A 284 -24.53 10.29 -12.11
CA THR A 284 -24.13 9.38 -11.02
C THR A 284 -24.50 9.96 -9.67
N LYS A 285 -24.78 9.09 -8.70
CA LYS A 285 -24.98 9.47 -7.29
C LYS A 285 -23.65 9.57 -6.51
N LYS A 286 -22.54 9.11 -7.07
CA LYS A 286 -21.22 9.15 -6.44
C LYS A 286 -20.68 10.58 -6.44
N LEU A 287 -20.28 11.09 -5.27
CA LEU A 287 -19.82 12.47 -5.08
C LEU A 287 -18.33 12.60 -4.72
N THR A 288 -17.61 11.49 -4.68
CA THR A 288 -16.21 11.45 -4.24
C THR A 288 -15.20 11.49 -5.39
N MET A 289 -15.65 11.37 -6.63
CA MET A 289 -14.78 11.34 -7.82
C MET A 289 -14.04 12.65 -8.00
N ARG A 290 -12.72 12.59 -8.10
CA ARG A 290 -11.83 13.72 -8.36
C ARG A 290 -10.83 13.35 -9.45
N LYS A 291 -10.62 14.24 -10.42
CA LYS A 291 -9.58 14.11 -11.43
C LYS A 291 -8.30 14.74 -10.88
N LEU A 292 -7.19 14.04 -11.01
CA LEU A 292 -5.89 14.54 -10.61
C LEU A 292 -5.52 15.81 -11.43
N ASP A 293 -4.66 16.60 -10.83
CA ASP A 293 -3.91 17.67 -11.47
C ASP A 293 -2.44 17.22 -11.52
N PRO A 294 -1.81 17.12 -12.71
CA PRO A 294 -0.42 16.69 -12.79
C PRO A 294 0.54 17.64 -12.08
N ASP A 295 0.21 18.92 -12.00
CA ASP A 295 1.06 19.95 -11.38
C ASP A 295 0.83 20.12 -9.87
N ALA A 296 -0.04 19.29 -9.29
CA ALA A 296 -0.36 19.31 -7.85
C ALA A 296 -0.15 17.96 -7.18
N ILE A 297 -0.01 17.99 -5.85
CA ILE A 297 0.00 16.74 -5.05
C ILE A 297 -1.37 16.06 -5.10
N SER A 298 -1.38 14.74 -5.19
CA SER A 298 -2.60 13.92 -5.24
C SER A 298 -3.45 14.08 -3.97
N ASN A 299 -4.74 13.83 -4.10
CA ASN A 299 -5.60 13.55 -2.95
C ASN A 299 -5.16 12.25 -2.26
N THR A 300 -5.60 12.06 -1.01
CA THR A 300 -5.32 10.81 -0.28
C THR A 300 -5.80 9.60 -1.07
N VAL A 301 -4.89 8.68 -1.35
CA VAL A 301 -5.19 7.38 -1.96
C VAL A 301 -6.02 6.55 -0.96
N VAL A 302 -7.18 6.09 -1.42
CA VAL A 302 -8.16 5.33 -0.62
C VAL A 302 -8.43 3.96 -1.24
N ALA A 303 -9.07 3.08 -0.49
CA ALA A 303 -9.37 1.71 -0.91
C ALA A 303 -10.35 1.59 -2.11
N LEU A 304 -11.05 2.68 -2.46
CA LEU A 304 -12.00 2.71 -3.57
C LEU A 304 -11.35 3.34 -4.81
N PRO A 305 -11.11 2.58 -5.88
CA PRO A 305 -10.39 3.09 -7.05
C PRO A 305 -11.11 4.22 -7.79
N ASP A 306 -12.44 4.27 -7.72
CA ASP A 306 -13.24 5.25 -8.47
C ASP A 306 -13.21 6.66 -7.87
N ASP A 307 -12.54 6.87 -6.74
CA ASP A 307 -12.43 8.19 -6.10
C ASP A 307 -11.38 9.06 -6.76
N ILE A 308 -10.38 8.45 -7.42
CA ILE A 308 -9.28 9.15 -8.09
C ILE A 308 -9.29 8.81 -9.58
N LEU A 309 -9.36 9.85 -10.42
CA LEU A 309 -9.39 9.75 -11.86
C LEU A 309 -8.07 10.24 -12.44
N HIS A 310 -7.63 9.60 -13.53
CA HIS A 310 -6.42 9.98 -14.24
C HIS A 310 -6.59 11.36 -14.90
N TYR A 311 -5.55 12.21 -14.84
CA TYR A 311 -5.60 13.59 -15.35
C TYR A 311 -5.72 13.66 -16.88
N SER A 312 -5.07 12.78 -17.66
CA SER A 312 -5.05 12.80 -19.12
C SER A 312 -5.92 11.71 -19.77
N GLN A 313 -6.25 10.63 -19.05
CA GLN A 313 -7.02 9.50 -19.56
C GLN A 313 -8.43 9.45 -18.96
N ALA A 314 -9.44 9.02 -19.75
CA ALA A 314 -10.83 8.91 -19.26
C ALA A 314 -11.04 7.60 -18.47
N ARG A 315 -10.26 7.41 -17.40
CA ARG A 315 -10.25 6.20 -16.58
C ARG A 315 -9.89 6.49 -15.12
N ILE A 316 -10.13 5.50 -14.26
CA ILE A 316 -9.51 5.44 -12.94
C ILE A 316 -8.02 5.14 -13.10
N LEU A 317 -7.26 5.36 -12.04
CA LEU A 317 -5.86 4.94 -11.98
C LEU A 317 -5.74 3.41 -12.07
N THR A 318 -4.62 2.92 -12.57
CA THR A 318 -4.24 1.51 -12.41
C THR A 318 -3.79 1.25 -10.97
N VAL A 319 -3.64 -0.02 -10.58
CA VAL A 319 -3.09 -0.38 -9.27
C VAL A 319 -1.65 0.15 -9.13
N ARG A 320 -0.83 0.05 -10.20
CA ARG A 320 0.54 0.57 -10.21
C ARG A 320 0.59 2.09 -10.02
N GLU A 321 -0.25 2.83 -10.72
CA GLU A 321 -0.34 4.29 -10.56
C GLU A 321 -0.72 4.68 -9.13
N MET A 322 -1.70 3.98 -8.52
CA MET A 322 -2.04 4.20 -7.11
C MET A 322 -0.88 3.81 -6.17
N ALA A 323 -0.16 2.73 -6.47
CA ALA A 323 0.99 2.30 -5.69
C ALA A 323 2.14 3.33 -5.75
N ARG A 324 2.37 3.94 -6.93
CA ARG A 324 3.33 5.06 -7.09
C ARG A 324 2.95 6.26 -6.23
N LEU A 325 1.66 6.65 -6.20
CA LEU A 325 1.17 7.71 -5.31
C LEU A 325 1.31 7.35 -3.81
N GLN A 326 1.35 6.07 -3.48
CA GLN A 326 1.67 5.56 -2.14
C GLN A 326 3.19 5.38 -1.92
N SER A 327 4.03 5.74 -2.90
CA SER A 327 5.49 5.60 -2.86
C SER A 327 6.05 4.17 -2.84
N PHE A 328 5.28 3.18 -3.30
CA PHE A 328 5.83 1.85 -3.55
C PHE A 328 6.79 1.86 -4.73
N ASP A 329 7.85 1.05 -4.64
CA ASP A 329 8.71 0.76 -5.79
C ASP A 329 7.98 -0.11 -6.81
N ASP A 330 8.42 -0.08 -8.06
CA ASP A 330 7.74 -0.80 -9.14
C ASP A 330 7.97 -2.31 -9.12
N ASP A 331 8.99 -2.76 -8.38
CA ASP A 331 9.25 -4.17 -8.14
C ASP A 331 8.29 -4.79 -7.09
N PHE A 332 7.50 -3.98 -6.40
CA PHE A 332 6.52 -4.45 -5.44
C PHE A 332 5.25 -4.94 -6.15
N VAL A 333 4.87 -6.20 -5.95
CA VAL A 333 3.74 -6.85 -6.62
C VAL A 333 2.56 -7.03 -5.67
N PHE A 334 1.37 -6.59 -6.10
CA PHE A 334 0.12 -6.84 -5.38
C PHE A 334 -0.57 -8.05 -6.00
N LEU A 335 -0.79 -9.08 -5.19
CA LEU A 335 -1.39 -10.34 -5.61
C LEU A 335 -2.90 -10.40 -5.36
N GLY A 336 -3.57 -11.33 -6.02
CA GLY A 336 -5.00 -11.55 -5.94
C GLY A 336 -5.82 -10.70 -6.91
N LYS A 337 -7.14 -10.73 -6.75
CA LYS A 337 -8.08 -10.00 -7.62
C LYS A 337 -7.77 -8.50 -7.65
N ARG A 338 -7.86 -7.88 -8.82
CA ARG A 338 -7.68 -6.44 -8.97
C ARG A 338 -8.80 -5.65 -8.28
N THR A 339 -10.04 -6.10 -8.48
CA THR A 339 -11.26 -5.53 -7.85
C THR A 339 -12.19 -6.65 -7.41
N SER A 340 -13.07 -6.38 -6.46
CA SER A 340 -14.15 -7.29 -6.08
C SER A 340 -15.51 -6.57 -6.13
N GLY A 341 -16.59 -7.35 -6.29
CA GLY A 341 -17.95 -6.87 -6.21
C GLY A 341 -18.29 -6.28 -4.83
N PHE A 342 -19.39 -5.51 -4.73
CA PHE A 342 -19.79 -4.85 -3.48
C PHE A 342 -19.99 -5.82 -2.31
N VAL A 343 -20.55 -7.02 -2.57
CA VAL A 343 -20.78 -8.04 -1.55
C VAL A 343 -19.49 -8.75 -1.16
N GLU A 344 -18.66 -9.07 -2.14
CA GLU A 344 -17.39 -9.79 -1.97
C GLU A 344 -16.34 -8.98 -1.23
N ARG A 345 -16.38 -7.63 -1.28
CA ARG A 345 -15.44 -6.73 -0.56
C ARG A 345 -15.46 -6.88 0.96
N ARG A 346 -16.43 -7.60 1.51
CA ARG A 346 -16.47 -7.90 2.94
C ARG A 346 -15.51 -9.02 3.33
N VAL A 347 -15.13 -9.85 2.36
CA VAL A 347 -14.27 -11.02 2.53
C VAL A 347 -12.96 -10.85 1.77
N ASP A 348 -13.03 -10.34 0.53
CA ASP A 348 -11.88 -10.12 -0.34
C ASP A 348 -11.22 -8.76 -0.06
N VAL A 349 -9.88 -8.76 -0.06
CA VAL A 349 -9.06 -7.54 -0.02
C VAL A 349 -8.33 -7.40 -1.36
N PRO A 350 -9.00 -6.86 -2.41
CA PRO A 350 -8.43 -6.76 -3.73
C PRO A 350 -7.25 -5.79 -3.77
N GLN A 351 -6.45 -5.84 -4.84
CA GLN A 351 -5.22 -5.05 -5.01
C GLN A 351 -5.42 -3.55 -4.74
N TYR A 352 -6.49 -2.93 -5.26
CA TYR A 352 -6.80 -1.53 -4.97
C TYR A 352 -7.01 -1.24 -3.48
N THR A 353 -7.63 -2.18 -2.76
CA THR A 353 -7.83 -2.05 -1.31
C THR A 353 -6.53 -2.23 -0.56
N GLN A 354 -5.67 -3.17 -0.98
CA GLN A 354 -4.33 -3.36 -0.42
C GLN A 354 -3.51 -2.07 -0.51
N VAL A 355 -3.45 -1.45 -1.70
CA VAL A 355 -2.75 -0.19 -1.92
C VAL A 355 -3.34 0.95 -1.08
N GLY A 356 -4.67 1.12 -1.10
CA GLY A 356 -5.32 2.24 -0.40
C GLY A 356 -5.18 2.19 1.13
N ASN A 357 -5.13 0.97 1.69
CA ASN A 357 -4.97 0.76 3.13
C ASN A 357 -3.50 0.83 3.58
N ALA A 358 -2.55 0.69 2.66
CA ALA A 358 -1.13 0.63 3.00
C ALA A 358 -0.61 1.90 3.70
N VAL A 359 0.38 1.69 4.55
CA VAL A 359 1.29 2.75 5.01
C VAL A 359 2.29 3.03 3.87
N PRO A 360 2.47 4.30 3.45
CA PRO A 360 3.41 4.61 2.37
C PRO A 360 4.86 4.24 2.73
N PRO A 361 5.59 3.49 1.88
CA PRO A 361 6.96 3.07 2.19
C PRO A 361 7.94 4.20 2.49
N LEU A 362 7.93 5.34 1.78
CA LEU A 362 8.80 6.48 2.12
C LEU A 362 8.51 7.07 3.50
N PHE A 363 7.23 7.14 3.87
CA PHE A 363 6.84 7.57 5.21
C PHE A 363 7.33 6.58 6.27
N ALA A 364 7.15 5.27 6.04
CA ALA A 364 7.63 4.22 6.93
C ALA A 364 9.17 4.19 7.03
N GLU A 365 9.88 4.44 5.92
CA GLU A 365 11.34 4.53 5.88
C GLU A 365 11.86 5.69 6.75
N ALA A 366 11.24 6.87 6.64
CA ALA A 366 11.62 8.01 7.47
C ALA A 366 11.45 7.73 8.97
N LEU A 367 10.31 7.11 9.35
CA LEU A 367 10.07 6.68 10.73
C LEU A 367 11.07 5.61 11.17
N GLY A 368 11.37 4.64 10.31
CA GLY A 368 12.33 3.56 10.57
C GLY A 368 13.74 4.08 10.81
N ARG A 369 14.21 5.04 10.01
CA ARG A 369 15.54 5.69 10.23
C ARG A 369 15.60 6.39 11.58
N ALA A 370 14.53 7.05 12.01
CA ALA A 370 14.44 7.66 13.32
C ALA A 370 14.45 6.62 14.46
N LEU A 371 13.78 5.46 14.27
CA LEU A 371 13.85 4.33 15.21
C LEU A 371 15.27 3.78 15.32
N VAL A 372 15.97 3.55 14.19
CA VAL A 372 17.37 3.06 14.19
C VAL A 372 18.28 4.01 14.95
N LYS A 373 18.10 5.33 14.75
CA LYS A 373 18.86 6.36 15.49
C LYS A 373 18.61 6.25 16.99
N SER A 374 17.35 6.20 17.44
CA SER A 374 17.00 6.11 18.87
C SER A 374 17.45 4.80 19.51
N LEU A 375 17.54 3.71 18.74
CA LEU A 375 18.08 2.42 19.21
C LEU A 375 19.61 2.43 19.34
N GLY A 376 20.31 3.45 18.81
CA GLY A 376 21.75 3.47 18.72
C GLY A 376 22.32 2.30 17.89
N SER A 377 21.55 1.81 16.94
CA SER A 377 21.87 0.63 16.15
C SER A 377 22.44 0.99 14.78
N VAL A 378 23.17 0.06 14.18
CA VAL A 378 23.63 0.18 12.79
C VAL A 378 22.53 -0.37 11.88
N PRO A 379 22.13 0.35 10.83
CA PRO A 379 21.16 -0.19 9.87
C PRO A 379 21.72 -1.40 9.13
N GLY A 380 20.88 -2.43 8.93
CA GLY A 380 21.24 -3.61 8.15
C GLY A 380 21.03 -3.41 6.65
N ASP A 381 21.71 -4.19 5.81
CA ASP A 381 21.31 -4.40 4.41
C ASP A 381 20.50 -5.70 4.33
N LEU A 382 19.18 -5.55 4.35
CA LEU A 382 18.27 -6.66 4.69
C LEU A 382 17.35 -7.07 3.55
N ARG A 383 17.30 -6.29 2.47
CA ARG A 383 16.40 -6.56 1.34
C ARG A 383 17.00 -7.62 0.42
N ASN A 384 16.31 -8.74 0.29
CA ASN A 384 16.67 -9.77 -0.67
C ASN A 384 16.05 -9.48 -2.05
N LEU A 385 16.59 -8.48 -2.74
CA LEU A 385 16.11 -8.05 -4.05
C LEU A 385 16.29 -9.11 -5.14
N GLU A 386 17.30 -9.95 -5.05
CA GLU A 386 17.52 -11.06 -6.01
C GLU A 386 16.40 -12.08 -5.89
N LEU A 387 16.11 -12.55 -4.67
CA LEU A 387 15.02 -13.50 -4.44
C LEU A 387 13.65 -12.90 -4.80
N ARG A 388 13.43 -11.60 -4.51
CA ARG A 388 12.21 -10.91 -4.95
C ARG A 388 12.08 -10.94 -6.48
N ARG A 389 13.15 -10.63 -7.22
CA ARG A 389 13.14 -10.67 -8.69
C ARG A 389 12.94 -12.08 -9.24
N ASP A 390 13.51 -13.08 -8.61
CA ASP A 390 13.27 -14.48 -9.01
C ASP A 390 11.81 -14.88 -8.82
N ARG A 391 11.18 -14.45 -7.73
CA ARG A 391 9.75 -14.63 -7.49
C ARG A 391 8.86 -13.94 -8.52
N HIS A 392 9.31 -12.84 -9.13
CA HIS A 392 8.55 -12.19 -10.22
C HIS A 392 8.27 -13.13 -11.39
N LYS A 393 9.12 -14.11 -11.65
CA LYS A 393 8.94 -15.13 -12.70
C LYS A 393 7.78 -16.09 -12.41
N LEU A 394 7.33 -16.12 -11.16
CA LEU A 394 6.26 -17.00 -10.67
C LEU A 394 4.88 -16.32 -10.69
N VAL A 395 4.84 -15.05 -11.06
CA VAL A 395 3.58 -14.29 -11.13
C VAL A 395 2.94 -14.54 -12.48
N CYS A 396 1.65 -14.86 -12.43
CA CYS A 396 0.81 -14.99 -13.60
C CYS A 396 -0.14 -13.80 -13.71
N GLY A 397 -0.22 -13.24 -14.92
CA GLY A 397 -1.27 -12.29 -15.25
C GLY A 397 -2.51 -13.06 -15.72
N THR A 398 -3.65 -12.78 -15.12
CA THR A 398 -4.92 -13.29 -15.62
C THR A 398 -5.63 -12.20 -16.41
N SER A 399 -6.20 -12.54 -17.56
CA SER A 399 -6.91 -11.59 -18.43
C SER A 399 -8.11 -10.95 -17.71
N GLY A 400 -8.31 -9.66 -17.88
CA GLY A 400 -9.52 -8.95 -17.43
C GLY A 400 -9.56 -8.61 -15.94
N PHE A 401 -10.57 -9.08 -15.20
CA PHE A 401 -10.80 -8.71 -13.80
C PHE A 401 -10.04 -9.58 -12.77
N ALA A 402 -9.43 -10.66 -13.19
CA ALA A 402 -8.88 -11.67 -12.30
C ALA A 402 -7.67 -11.17 -11.50
N GLY A 403 -6.80 -10.34 -12.09
CA GLY A 403 -5.67 -9.76 -11.37
C GLY A 403 -4.39 -10.59 -11.47
N TYR A 404 -3.50 -10.47 -10.50
CA TYR A 404 -2.21 -11.15 -10.46
C TYR A 404 -2.29 -12.33 -9.48
N GLU A 405 -1.96 -13.51 -9.95
CA GLU A 405 -1.98 -14.77 -9.20
C GLU A 405 -0.61 -15.44 -9.25
N LEU A 406 -0.40 -16.42 -8.40
CA LEU A 406 0.82 -17.22 -8.39
C LEU A 406 0.58 -18.55 -9.11
N THR A 407 1.64 -19.08 -9.74
CA THR A 407 1.64 -20.46 -10.21
C THR A 407 1.51 -21.43 -9.02
N PRO A 408 0.97 -22.64 -9.20
CA PRO A 408 0.89 -23.63 -8.12
C PRO A 408 2.25 -23.91 -7.47
N ASP A 409 3.32 -23.95 -8.26
CA ASP A 409 4.69 -24.17 -7.76
C ASP A 409 5.16 -23.02 -6.87
N ALA A 410 4.81 -21.76 -7.23
CA ALA A 410 5.17 -20.59 -6.47
C ALA A 410 4.55 -20.55 -5.08
N VAL A 411 3.33 -21.08 -4.92
CA VAL A 411 2.64 -21.11 -3.62
C VAL A 411 3.41 -21.97 -2.62
N ASN A 412 4.04 -23.06 -3.08
CA ASN A 412 4.84 -23.93 -2.24
C ASN A 412 6.12 -23.24 -1.74
N GLU A 413 6.63 -22.26 -2.48
CA GLU A 413 7.82 -21.48 -2.09
C GLU A 413 7.51 -20.33 -1.14
N ILE A 414 6.22 -19.93 -1.03
CA ILE A 414 5.81 -18.83 -0.18
C ILE A 414 5.39 -19.36 1.18
N GLU A 415 6.24 -19.11 2.16
CA GLU A 415 6.06 -19.57 3.53
C GLU A 415 5.00 -18.74 4.29
N LEU A 416 3.71 -18.98 4.01
CA LEU A 416 2.61 -18.48 4.83
C LEU A 416 2.32 -19.47 5.96
N THR A 417 2.20 -18.95 7.19
CA THR A 417 1.84 -19.73 8.36
C THR A 417 0.47 -19.30 8.88
N ALA A 418 -0.47 -20.23 9.03
CA ALA A 418 -1.78 -19.91 9.58
C ALA A 418 -1.69 -19.58 11.09
N VAL A 419 -2.37 -18.52 11.55
CA VAL A 419 -2.46 -18.17 12.98
C VAL A 419 -3.27 -19.21 13.75
N GLY A 420 -4.37 -19.68 13.14
CA GLY A 420 -5.22 -20.76 13.70
C GLY A 420 -6.06 -21.35 12.57
N GLY A 421 -6.36 -22.65 12.66
CA GLY A 421 -7.12 -23.35 11.62
C GLY A 421 -6.36 -23.47 10.28
N SER A 422 -7.12 -23.76 9.21
CA SER A 422 -6.58 -23.79 7.85
C SER A 422 -6.57 -22.38 7.24
N LEU A 423 -5.58 -22.10 6.37
CA LEU A 423 -5.61 -20.91 5.53
C LEU A 423 -6.84 -20.95 4.62
N LEU A 424 -7.45 -19.79 4.41
CA LEU A 424 -8.45 -19.63 3.34
C LEU A 424 -7.77 -19.90 1.98
N PRO A 425 -8.57 -20.32 0.94
CA PRO A 425 -8.00 -20.56 -0.37
C PRO A 425 -7.18 -19.35 -0.86
N LEU A 426 -5.96 -19.63 -1.28
CA LEU A 426 -5.09 -18.61 -1.88
C LEU A 426 -5.53 -18.36 -3.33
N PRO A 427 -5.30 -17.17 -3.88
CA PRO A 427 -5.56 -16.87 -5.27
C PRO A 427 -4.53 -17.63 -6.15
N ILE A 428 -4.93 -18.79 -6.64
CA ILE A 428 -4.16 -19.65 -7.54
C ILE A 428 -5.01 -19.89 -8.78
N SER A 429 -4.44 -19.75 -9.95
CA SER A 429 -5.08 -20.09 -11.22
C SER A 429 -4.30 -21.21 -11.92
N GLU A 430 -4.99 -22.30 -12.25
CA GLU A 430 -4.40 -23.37 -13.06
C GLU A 430 -4.23 -22.97 -14.53
N GLU A 431 -5.01 -21.96 -15.00
CA GLU A 431 -5.00 -21.48 -16.38
C GLU A 431 -4.15 -20.21 -16.57
N ALA A 432 -3.44 -19.78 -15.53
CA ALA A 432 -2.70 -18.54 -15.57
C ALA A 432 -1.51 -18.60 -16.54
N ILE A 433 -1.38 -17.56 -17.36
CA ILE A 433 -0.26 -17.38 -18.29
C ILE A 433 0.80 -16.53 -17.61
N PRO A 434 2.08 -16.94 -17.58
CA PRO A 434 3.16 -16.11 -17.05
C PRO A 434 3.17 -14.72 -17.72
N VAL A 435 3.27 -13.66 -16.92
CA VAL A 435 3.23 -12.26 -17.40
C VAL A 435 4.30 -12.02 -18.48
N LEU A 436 5.45 -12.66 -18.36
CA LEU A 436 6.57 -12.52 -19.30
C LEU A 436 6.36 -13.26 -20.63
N GLU A 437 5.40 -14.18 -20.73
CA GLU A 437 5.07 -14.94 -21.95
C GLU A 437 3.87 -14.36 -22.70
N GLN A 438 3.28 -13.28 -22.23
CA GLN A 438 2.16 -12.62 -22.92
C GLN A 438 2.60 -12.13 -24.29
N LYS A 439 1.80 -12.46 -25.33
CA LYS A 439 2.11 -12.18 -26.72
C LYS A 439 2.38 -10.71 -26.97
N PRO A 440 3.38 -10.38 -27.84
CA PRO A 440 3.65 -9.01 -28.24
C PRO A 440 2.43 -8.38 -28.92
N LEU A 441 2.29 -7.09 -28.73
CA LEU A 441 1.22 -6.25 -29.23
C LEU A 441 0.95 -6.38 -30.72
N ARG A 442 -0.34 -6.29 -31.05
CA ARG A 442 -0.75 -5.87 -32.40
C ARG A 442 -0.32 -4.43 -32.65
N ASP A 443 0.20 -4.21 -33.87
CA ASP A 443 0.65 -2.93 -34.39
C ASP A 443 -0.31 -1.77 -34.08
N TRP A 444 0.15 -0.80 -33.32
CA TRP A 444 -0.61 0.37 -32.89
C TRP A 444 -0.31 1.56 -33.78
N THR A 445 -0.57 1.43 -35.06
CA THR A 445 -0.56 2.54 -35.98
C THR A 445 -1.99 3.04 -36.19
N SER A 446 -2.53 3.84 -35.31
CA SER A 446 -3.63 4.73 -35.67
C SER A 446 -3.79 5.87 -34.66
N ASP A 447 -3.60 7.01 -35.19
CA ASP A 447 -4.20 8.33 -35.04
C ASP A 447 -4.51 8.89 -33.63
N ALA A 448 -3.93 10.06 -33.41
CA ALA A 448 -4.38 11.15 -32.55
C ALA A 448 -3.98 11.15 -31.08
N ASN A 449 -2.74 10.76 -30.72
CA ASN A 449 -2.15 11.26 -29.48
C ASN A 449 -0.69 11.69 -29.70
N PRO A 450 -0.33 12.98 -29.62
CA PRO A 450 1.02 13.47 -29.87
C PRO A 450 2.08 12.97 -28.85
N ARG A 451 1.66 12.30 -27.74
CA ARG A 451 2.56 11.64 -26.80
C ARG A 451 2.81 10.15 -27.10
N ARG A 452 2.33 9.64 -28.23
CA ARG A 452 2.56 8.25 -28.71
C ARG A 452 3.90 8.13 -29.45
N GLY A 453 4.98 8.51 -28.81
CA GLY A 453 6.31 8.17 -29.27
C GLY A 453 6.74 6.85 -28.65
N GLN A 454 6.94 5.84 -29.46
CA GLN A 454 7.64 4.58 -29.17
C GLN A 454 7.25 3.86 -27.88
N TRP A 455 6.35 2.90 -28.01
CA TRP A 455 5.98 1.97 -26.94
C TRP A 455 7.11 0.97 -26.68
N ALA A 456 7.42 0.74 -25.41
CA ALA A 456 8.32 -0.33 -25.03
C ALA A 456 7.69 -1.72 -25.31
N PRO A 457 8.50 -2.76 -25.59
CA PRO A 457 8.00 -4.12 -25.68
C PRO A 457 7.23 -4.51 -24.40
N GLY A 458 6.11 -5.21 -24.52
CA GLY A 458 5.36 -5.73 -23.40
C GLY A 458 4.03 -5.05 -23.09
N VAL A 459 3.51 -4.15 -23.93
CA VAL A 459 2.14 -3.65 -23.84
C VAL A 459 1.18 -4.60 -24.58
N VAL A 460 0.14 -5.10 -23.93
CA VAL A 460 -0.83 -6.06 -24.49
C VAL A 460 -2.27 -5.59 -24.26
N ALA A 461 -3.18 -5.96 -25.16
CA ALA A 461 -4.61 -5.71 -24.97
C ALA A 461 -5.17 -6.66 -23.90
N ALA A 462 -5.87 -6.10 -22.92
CA ALA A 462 -6.61 -6.92 -21.95
C ALA A 462 -7.83 -7.54 -22.66
N GLU A 463 -7.90 -8.86 -22.72
CA GLU A 463 -9.07 -9.56 -23.26
C GLU A 463 -10.31 -9.31 -22.37
N VAL A 464 -11.41 -8.93 -23.00
CA VAL A 464 -12.69 -8.75 -22.32
C VAL A 464 -13.43 -10.09 -22.34
N PRO A 465 -13.82 -10.66 -21.20
CA PRO A 465 -14.59 -11.89 -21.17
C PRO A 465 -15.88 -11.79 -22.01
N SER A 466 -16.18 -12.79 -22.82
CA SER A 466 -17.27 -12.84 -23.80
C SER A 466 -18.69 -12.74 -23.20
N TRP A 467 -18.85 -12.95 -21.89
CA TRP A 467 -20.14 -12.86 -21.21
C TRP A 467 -20.72 -11.44 -21.05
N GLN A 468 -20.00 -10.38 -21.45
CA GLN A 468 -20.52 -9.01 -21.43
C GLN A 468 -21.38 -8.65 -22.65
N SER A 469 -21.55 -9.55 -23.61
CA SER A 469 -22.26 -9.30 -24.87
C SER A 469 -23.68 -9.89 -24.96
N GLN A 470 -24.20 -10.55 -23.92
CA GLN A 470 -25.59 -10.99 -23.94
C GLN A 470 -26.51 -9.86 -23.44
N PRO A 471 -27.51 -9.41 -24.27
CA PRO A 471 -28.55 -8.50 -23.81
C PRO A 471 -29.39 -9.24 -22.77
N ARG A 472 -29.55 -8.66 -21.58
CA ARG A 472 -30.61 -9.11 -20.66
C ARG A 472 -31.95 -8.85 -21.34
N GLY A 473 -32.68 -9.88 -21.59
CA GLY A 473 -34.06 -9.76 -22.04
C GLY A 473 -34.84 -8.93 -21.03
N ASP A 474 -35.55 -7.94 -21.52
CA ASP A 474 -36.56 -7.21 -20.79
C ASP A 474 -37.59 -8.22 -20.31
N THR A 475 -37.68 -8.45 -19.02
CA THR A 475 -38.87 -8.97 -18.39
C THR A 475 -39.48 -7.83 -17.60
N ASP A 476 -40.49 -7.19 -18.20
CA ASP A 476 -41.52 -6.47 -17.48
C ASP A 476 -42.10 -7.35 -16.34
N HIS A 477 -41.93 -6.86 -15.10
CA HIS A 477 -42.95 -6.79 -14.05
C HIS A 477 -42.41 -6.04 -12.86
#